data_9686fb644765c75330dab40c2a666cb8
#
_entry.id   9686fb644765c75330dab40c2a666cb8
#
_cell.length_a   1.000
_cell.length_b   1.000
_cell.length_c   1.000
_cell.angle_alpha   90.00
_cell.angle_beta   90.00
_cell.angle_gamma   90.00
#
_symmetry.space_group_name_H-M   'P 1'
#
loop_
_entity.id
_entity.type
_entity.pdbx_description
1 polymer ?
#
loop_
_entity_poly.entity_id
_entity_poly.type
_entity_poly.pdbx_seq_one_letter_code
_entity_poly.pdbx_strand_id
1 'polypeptide(L)'
;WTNWPCTDNSKNHLIMGGYTTFLHTDVEPGTYQGIVLNPMQQSEPSKVAIFGNAEFAWNMWESEEKANEVWNDAFSYVDHLNGEESAASNALRELSKHMINQNMDTRVTALQESVELAPKLDAFLEKVEAGTSAIADAEALIDEFQIIKDAAVTYETSHGNARTYDQIQYWINSAKDTADAAIALLHGYIAYEEGNNADVWTYYSNAQTSFENSKTYG
;
A
#
# COMPACT_ATOMS: atom_id res chain seq x y z
N TRP A 1 -14.91 11.72 -15.66
CA TRP A 1 -15.34 11.71 -14.25
C TRP A 1 -14.61 10.62 -13.48
N THR A 2 -13.95 10.96 -12.40
CA THR A 2 -13.16 10.03 -11.61
C THR A 2 -13.49 10.20 -10.13
N ASN A 3 -13.88 9.11 -9.46
CA ASN A 3 -14.06 9.06 -8.01
C ASN A 3 -12.75 8.56 -7.38
N TRP A 4 -12.24 9.29 -6.39
CA TRP A 4 -10.96 8.98 -5.79
C TRP A 4 -10.77 9.68 -4.43
N PRO A 5 -10.05 9.08 -3.49
CA PRO A 5 -9.44 7.79 -3.41
C PRO A 5 -10.32 6.73 -2.80
N CYS A 6 -11.45 6.83 -2.39
CA CYS A 6 -12.13 5.72 -1.84
C CYS A 6 -13.05 6.04 -0.76
N THR A 7 -13.91 5.30 -0.52
CA THR A 7 -14.23 4.44 0.58
C THR A 7 -15.69 4.09 0.65
N ASP A 8 -16.59 4.95 0.15
CA ASP A 8 -18.03 4.68 0.22
C ASP A 8 -18.46 3.39 -0.50
N ASN A 9 -17.78 3.03 -1.58
CA ASN A 9 -18.08 1.82 -2.34
C ASN A 9 -17.08 0.68 -2.13
N SER A 10 -15.92 0.93 -1.54
CA SER A 10 -14.85 -0.07 -1.37
C SER A 10 -14.80 -0.70 0.01
N LYS A 11 -15.86 -0.56 0.80
CA LYS A 11 -16.01 -1.23 2.10
C LYS A 11 -14.79 -1.06 3.01
N ASN A 12 -14.45 0.15 3.34
CA ASN A 12 -13.32 0.47 4.21
C ASN A 12 -11.93 0.22 3.58
N HIS A 13 -11.85 0.08 2.26
CA HIS A 13 -10.58 -0.05 1.57
C HIS A 13 -10.04 1.34 1.22
N LEU A 14 -8.80 1.67 1.62
CA LEU A 14 -8.12 2.90 1.24
C LEU A 14 -7.44 2.71 -0.12
N ILE A 15 -7.65 3.66 -1.04
CA ILE A 15 -7.09 3.61 -2.39
C ILE A 15 -6.15 4.81 -2.58
N MET A 16 -4.86 4.52 -2.66
CA MET A 16 -3.79 5.52 -2.75
C MET A 16 -3.09 5.55 -4.12
N GLY A 17 -3.68 4.93 -5.13
CA GLY A 17 -3.16 4.98 -6.50
C GLY A 17 -3.22 6.39 -7.09
N GLY A 18 -2.26 6.75 -7.93
CA GLY A 18 -2.11 8.08 -8.49
C GLY A 18 -2.90 8.34 -9.76
N TYR A 19 -3.36 7.30 -10.43
CA TYR A 19 -4.09 7.41 -11.69
C TYR A 19 -5.04 6.22 -11.88
N THR A 20 -5.92 6.34 -12.87
CA THR A 20 -6.83 5.26 -13.26
C THR A 20 -6.44 4.75 -14.63
N THR A 21 -7.02 3.62 -15.04
CA THR A 21 -6.90 3.12 -16.42
C THR A 21 -7.50 4.06 -17.47
N PHE A 22 -8.18 5.14 -17.07
CA PHE A 22 -8.69 6.16 -17.97
C PHE A 22 -7.67 7.26 -18.31
N LEU A 23 -6.62 7.41 -17.49
CA LEU A 23 -5.50 8.29 -17.73
C LEU A 23 -4.35 7.42 -18.27
N HIS A 24 -4.43 7.13 -19.54
CA HIS A 24 -3.52 6.21 -20.21
C HIS A 24 -2.44 6.96 -21.00
N THR A 25 -1.26 6.38 -21.09
CA THR A 25 -0.13 6.95 -21.84
C THR A 25 -0.37 7.00 -23.35
N ASP A 26 -1.36 6.27 -23.86
CA ASP A 26 -1.78 6.26 -25.26
C ASP A 26 -2.92 7.24 -25.58
N VAL A 27 -3.34 8.06 -24.62
CA VAL A 27 -4.36 9.09 -24.88
C VAL A 27 -3.75 10.25 -25.67
N GLU A 28 -4.26 10.48 -26.87
CA GLU A 28 -3.80 11.56 -27.72
C GLU A 28 -4.25 12.93 -27.20
N PRO A 29 -3.37 13.97 -27.28
CA PRO A 29 -3.72 15.34 -26.90
C PRO A 29 -5.00 15.82 -27.59
N GLY A 30 -5.91 16.41 -26.81
CA GLY A 30 -7.19 16.88 -27.33
C GLY A 30 -8.31 15.82 -27.34
N THR A 31 -8.04 14.59 -26.95
CA THR A 31 -9.07 13.54 -26.79
C THR A 31 -10.09 13.93 -25.72
N TYR A 32 -9.62 14.48 -24.58
CA TYR A 32 -10.47 14.96 -23.51
C TYR A 32 -10.62 16.47 -23.53
N GLN A 33 -11.81 16.95 -23.26
CA GLN A 33 -12.07 18.39 -23.08
C GLN A 33 -11.74 18.84 -21.65
N GLY A 34 -11.61 17.91 -20.71
CA GLY A 34 -11.28 18.16 -19.32
C GLY A 34 -11.52 16.94 -18.46
N ILE A 35 -11.05 17.02 -17.22
CA ILE A 35 -11.18 15.97 -16.21
C ILE A 35 -12.01 16.53 -15.05
N VAL A 36 -13.04 15.81 -14.65
CA VAL A 36 -13.82 16.11 -13.45
C VAL A 36 -13.48 15.10 -12.36
N LEU A 37 -12.93 15.58 -11.27
CA LEU A 37 -12.59 14.78 -10.11
C LEU A 37 -13.68 14.87 -9.05
N ASN A 38 -13.98 13.74 -8.42
CA ASN A 38 -14.87 13.65 -7.28
C ASN A 38 -14.11 13.02 -6.11
N PRO A 39 -13.31 13.81 -5.38
CA PRO A 39 -12.59 13.31 -4.22
C PRO A 39 -13.58 12.87 -3.14
N MET A 40 -13.23 11.81 -2.44
CA MET A 40 -14.10 11.16 -1.48
C MET A 40 -13.96 11.78 -0.07
N GLN A 41 -14.50 11.10 0.93
CA GLN A 41 -14.60 11.61 2.30
C GLN A 41 -13.23 11.97 2.92
N GLN A 42 -12.21 11.17 2.63
CA GLN A 42 -10.84 11.42 3.09
C GLN A 42 -10.16 12.44 2.17
N SER A 43 -10.35 13.72 2.45
CA SER A 43 -9.92 14.82 1.58
C SER A 43 -8.40 14.94 1.46
N GLU A 44 -7.66 14.71 2.52
CA GLU A 44 -6.20 14.84 2.50
C GLU A 44 -5.51 13.73 1.68
N PRO A 45 -5.77 12.43 1.90
CA PRO A 45 -5.18 11.39 1.08
C PRO A 45 -5.68 11.43 -0.37
N SER A 46 -6.86 12.01 -0.65
CA SER A 46 -7.36 12.25 -2.00
C SER A 46 -6.40 13.09 -2.84
N LYS A 47 -5.57 13.90 -2.21
CA LYS A 47 -4.61 14.78 -2.89
C LYS A 47 -3.56 14.01 -3.69
N VAL A 48 -3.24 12.77 -3.32
CA VAL A 48 -2.33 11.92 -4.12
C VAL A 48 -2.89 11.73 -5.54
N ALA A 49 -4.13 11.32 -5.64
CA ALA A 49 -4.78 11.14 -6.93
C ALA A 49 -5.08 12.47 -7.64
N ILE A 50 -5.43 13.53 -6.90
CA ILE A 50 -5.64 14.87 -7.47
C ILE A 50 -4.34 15.37 -8.10
N PHE A 51 -3.19 15.17 -7.44
CA PHE A 51 -1.88 15.54 -7.96
C PHE A 51 -1.60 14.83 -9.29
N GLY A 52 -1.74 13.50 -9.34
CA GLY A 52 -1.53 12.73 -10.56
C GLY A 52 -2.47 13.14 -11.70
N ASN A 53 -3.75 13.34 -11.40
CA ASN A 53 -4.74 13.79 -12.42
C ASN A 53 -4.45 15.21 -12.92
N ALA A 54 -4.01 16.11 -12.05
CA ALA A 54 -3.67 17.48 -12.44
C ALA A 54 -2.41 17.50 -13.31
N GLU A 55 -1.40 16.73 -12.95
CA GLU A 55 -0.16 16.59 -13.72
C GLU A 55 -0.44 15.99 -15.11
N PHE A 56 -1.25 14.93 -15.18
CA PHE A 56 -1.68 14.36 -16.47
C PHE A 56 -2.45 15.39 -17.34
N ALA A 57 -3.32 16.18 -16.74
CA ALA A 57 -4.09 17.20 -17.49
C ALA A 57 -3.20 18.33 -18.02
N TRP A 58 -2.08 18.59 -17.37
CA TRP A 58 -1.09 19.60 -17.76
C TRP A 58 -0.07 19.06 -18.76
N ASN A 59 0.48 17.88 -18.48
CA ASN A 59 1.47 17.17 -19.27
C ASN A 59 1.04 15.72 -19.44
N MET A 60 0.42 15.36 -20.55
CA MET A 60 0.06 13.97 -20.80
C MET A 60 1.31 13.09 -20.73
N TRP A 61 1.23 12.01 -19.97
CA TRP A 61 2.38 11.15 -19.73
C TRP A 61 2.76 10.35 -20.99
N GLU A 62 4.04 10.35 -21.29
CA GLU A 62 4.60 9.63 -22.44
C GLU A 62 4.91 8.16 -22.11
N SER A 63 4.94 7.79 -20.83
CA SER A 63 5.25 6.44 -20.38
C SER A 63 4.68 6.13 -18.99
N GLU A 64 4.62 4.83 -18.66
CA GLU A 64 4.25 4.38 -17.33
C GLU A 64 5.29 4.78 -16.27
N GLU A 65 6.57 4.84 -16.62
CA GLU A 65 7.62 5.33 -15.75
C GLU A 65 7.34 6.78 -15.32
N LYS A 66 6.89 7.63 -16.24
CA LYS A 66 6.52 9.00 -15.91
C LYS A 66 5.30 9.07 -15.00
N ALA A 67 4.32 8.23 -15.22
CA ALA A 67 3.16 8.13 -14.33
C ALA A 67 3.57 7.71 -12.90
N ASN A 68 4.50 6.76 -12.78
CA ASN A 68 5.04 6.30 -11.50
C ASN A 68 5.91 7.36 -10.81
N GLU A 69 6.73 8.12 -11.54
CA GLU A 69 7.46 9.27 -11.00
C GLU A 69 6.50 10.30 -10.39
N VAL A 70 5.46 10.68 -11.13
CA VAL A 70 4.44 11.63 -10.66
C VAL A 70 3.73 11.11 -9.41
N TRP A 71 3.41 9.81 -9.36
CA TRP A 71 2.84 9.21 -8.18
C TRP A 71 3.79 9.25 -6.98
N ASN A 72 5.07 8.95 -7.18
CA ASN A 72 6.08 9.03 -6.12
C ASN A 72 6.24 10.46 -5.58
N ASP A 73 6.26 11.45 -6.46
CA ASP A 73 6.39 12.87 -6.10
C ASP A 73 5.21 13.39 -5.27
N ALA A 74 4.01 12.87 -5.53
CA ALA A 74 2.79 13.31 -4.87
C ALA A 74 2.88 13.27 -3.34
N PHE A 75 3.56 12.31 -2.77
CA PHE A 75 3.63 12.11 -1.31
C PHE A 75 4.36 13.21 -0.59
N SER A 76 5.43 13.76 -1.17
CA SER A 76 6.15 14.89 -0.60
C SER A 76 5.30 16.17 -0.58
N TYR A 77 4.46 16.38 -1.59
CA TYR A 77 3.50 17.48 -1.61
C TYR A 77 2.34 17.28 -0.64
N VAL A 78 1.81 16.08 -0.55
CA VAL A 78 0.66 15.76 0.31
C VAL A 78 1.04 15.83 1.79
N ASP A 79 2.21 15.32 2.16
CA ASP A 79 2.66 15.31 3.56
C ASP A 79 3.25 16.64 4.00
N HIS A 80 4.15 17.26 3.21
CA HIS A 80 4.84 18.51 3.57
C HIS A 80 4.32 19.76 2.89
N LEU A 81 3.49 19.63 1.85
CA LEU A 81 2.95 20.74 1.06
C LEU A 81 4.00 21.57 0.29
N ASN A 82 5.25 21.15 0.22
CA ASN A 82 6.35 21.89 -0.40
C ASN A 82 7.17 21.07 -1.42
N GLY A 83 6.86 19.77 -1.58
CA GLY A 83 7.56 18.89 -2.51
C GLY A 83 8.95 18.42 -2.04
N GLU A 84 9.34 18.69 -0.79
CA GLU A 84 10.57 18.14 -0.24
C GLU A 84 10.34 16.75 0.34
N GLU A 85 11.15 15.78 -0.08
CA GLU A 85 11.11 14.43 0.48
C GLU A 85 11.49 14.42 1.96
N SER A 86 10.82 13.57 2.71
CA SER A 86 11.09 13.33 4.12
C SER A 86 10.95 11.86 4.47
N ALA A 87 11.41 11.49 5.66
CA ALA A 87 11.18 10.13 6.17
C ALA A 87 9.67 9.81 6.23
N ALA A 88 8.85 10.78 6.58
CA ALA A 88 7.40 10.61 6.66
C ALA A 88 6.75 10.46 5.28
N SER A 89 7.09 11.31 4.31
CA SER A 89 6.55 11.18 2.95
C SER A 89 6.96 9.87 2.29
N ASN A 90 8.20 9.43 2.50
CA ASN A 90 8.68 8.15 2.01
C ASN A 90 7.98 6.97 2.70
N ALA A 91 7.71 7.07 4.00
CA ALA A 91 6.94 6.06 4.74
C ALA A 91 5.48 5.99 4.26
N LEU A 92 4.83 7.13 4.04
CA LEU A 92 3.47 7.17 3.48
C LEU A 92 3.43 6.53 2.08
N ARG A 93 4.41 6.84 1.22
CA ARG A 93 4.55 6.21 -0.09
C ARG A 93 4.72 4.70 0.02
N GLU A 94 5.58 4.24 0.93
CA GLU A 94 5.81 2.81 1.15
C GLU A 94 4.53 2.08 1.52
N LEU A 95 3.78 2.59 2.49
CA LEU A 95 2.47 2.05 2.86
C LEU A 95 1.49 2.05 1.69
N SER A 96 1.49 3.13 0.91
CA SER A 96 0.57 3.31 -0.22
C SER A 96 0.80 2.35 -1.37
N LYS A 97 1.99 1.77 -1.53
CA LYS A 97 2.26 0.69 -2.50
C LYS A 97 1.35 -0.53 -2.31
N HIS A 98 0.87 -0.72 -1.09
CA HIS A 98 0.01 -1.84 -0.71
C HIS A 98 -1.48 -1.46 -0.64
N MET A 99 -1.83 -0.24 -1.10
CA MET A 99 -3.17 0.31 -1.06
C MET A 99 -3.48 1.05 -2.38
N ILE A 100 -3.35 0.38 -3.51
CA ILE A 100 -3.50 1.00 -4.84
C ILE A 100 -4.83 0.64 -5.49
N ASN A 101 -5.20 -0.64 -5.40
CA ASN A 101 -6.34 -1.16 -6.13
C ASN A 101 -7.65 -1.00 -5.37
N GLN A 102 -8.69 -0.74 -6.14
CA GLN A 102 -10.06 -0.86 -5.67
C GLN A 102 -10.62 -2.22 -6.07
N ASN A 103 -11.22 -2.93 -5.12
CA ASN A 103 -11.86 -4.22 -5.37
C ASN A 103 -13.32 -4.09 -5.84
N MET A 104 -13.71 -2.95 -6.40
CA MET A 104 -15.10 -2.67 -6.76
C MET A 104 -15.50 -3.18 -8.12
N ASP A 105 -14.59 -3.11 -9.06
CA ASP A 105 -14.89 -3.38 -10.47
C ASP A 105 -13.69 -4.07 -11.12
N THR A 106 -13.91 -5.26 -11.64
CA THR A 106 -12.90 -6.04 -12.36
C THR A 106 -12.36 -5.34 -13.60
N ARG A 107 -13.02 -4.30 -14.09
CA ARG A 107 -12.56 -3.46 -15.19
C ARG A 107 -11.48 -2.46 -14.78
N VAL A 108 -11.23 -2.27 -13.50
CA VAL A 108 -10.28 -1.29 -12.93
C VAL A 108 -9.18 -1.97 -12.12
N THR A 109 -8.85 -3.21 -12.43
CA THR A 109 -7.88 -4.02 -11.67
C THR A 109 -6.46 -3.94 -12.20
N ALA A 110 -6.16 -3.05 -13.13
CA ALA A 110 -4.91 -3.09 -13.87
C ALA A 110 -3.75 -2.33 -13.20
N LEU A 111 -3.96 -1.70 -12.06
CA LEU A 111 -2.87 -1.04 -11.36
C LEU A 111 -2.07 -2.06 -10.55
N GLN A 112 -0.76 -2.01 -10.69
CA GLN A 112 0.14 -2.89 -9.94
C GLN A 112 0.16 -2.49 -8.47
N GLU A 113 0.01 -3.47 -7.60
CA GLU A 113 0.03 -3.31 -6.15
C GLU A 113 1.00 -4.31 -5.54
N SER A 114 1.73 -3.90 -4.52
CA SER A 114 2.68 -4.75 -3.79
C SER A 114 3.69 -5.45 -4.71
N VAL A 115 4.21 -4.73 -5.70
CA VAL A 115 5.03 -5.32 -6.79
C VAL A 115 6.29 -6.02 -6.31
N GLU A 116 6.86 -5.57 -5.19
CA GLU A 116 8.03 -6.20 -4.58
C GLU A 116 7.64 -7.38 -3.68
N LEU A 117 6.53 -7.26 -2.96
CA LEU A 117 6.07 -8.26 -1.96
C LEU A 117 5.36 -9.45 -2.62
N ALA A 118 4.45 -9.21 -3.57
CA ALA A 118 3.60 -10.26 -4.12
C ALA A 118 4.39 -11.42 -4.76
N PRO A 119 5.42 -11.19 -5.61
CA PRO A 119 6.21 -12.29 -6.18
C PRO A 119 6.98 -13.11 -5.14
N LYS A 120 7.43 -12.47 -4.05
CA LYS A 120 8.12 -13.17 -2.96
C LYS A 120 7.16 -14.05 -2.17
N LEU A 121 5.94 -13.55 -1.94
CA LEU A 121 4.89 -14.32 -1.27
C LEU A 121 4.47 -15.53 -2.11
N ASP A 122 4.27 -15.34 -3.41
CA ASP A 122 3.93 -16.42 -4.34
C ASP A 122 5.02 -17.51 -4.36
N ALA A 123 6.30 -17.11 -4.47
CA ALA A 123 7.43 -18.04 -4.45
C ALA A 123 7.55 -18.82 -3.14
N PHE A 124 7.29 -18.18 -2.01
CA PHE A 124 7.22 -18.84 -0.70
C PHE A 124 6.10 -19.89 -0.66
N LEU A 125 4.88 -19.50 -1.06
CA LEU A 125 3.72 -20.37 -1.04
C LEU A 125 3.90 -21.58 -1.96
N GLU A 126 4.43 -21.39 -3.17
CA GLU A 126 4.72 -22.48 -4.11
C GLU A 126 5.67 -23.53 -3.49
N LYS A 127 6.71 -23.10 -2.78
CA LYS A 127 7.65 -24.02 -2.10
C LYS A 127 6.98 -24.76 -0.94
N VAL A 128 6.19 -24.06 -0.14
CA VAL A 128 5.45 -24.67 0.97
C VAL A 128 4.46 -25.70 0.45
N GLU A 129 3.72 -25.41 -0.60
CA GLU A 129 2.78 -26.34 -1.24
C GLU A 129 3.49 -27.56 -1.85
N ALA A 130 4.68 -27.35 -2.40
CA ALA A 130 5.52 -28.43 -2.93
C ALA A 130 6.20 -29.27 -1.83
N GLY A 131 6.07 -28.91 -0.57
CA GLY A 131 6.75 -29.59 0.55
C GLY A 131 8.27 -29.44 0.53
N THR A 132 8.78 -28.35 -0.06
CA THR A 132 10.19 -28.00 -0.08
C THR A 132 10.46 -26.89 0.93
N SER A 133 11.64 -26.93 1.57
CA SER A 133 11.98 -25.88 2.54
C SER A 133 12.01 -24.48 1.90
N ALA A 134 11.35 -23.54 2.54
CA ALA A 134 11.24 -22.15 2.12
C ALA A 134 11.77 -21.18 3.21
N ILE A 135 12.73 -21.61 4.04
CA ILE A 135 13.25 -20.78 5.15
C ILE A 135 13.81 -19.46 4.62
N ALA A 136 14.63 -19.48 3.56
CA ALA A 136 15.23 -18.26 3.00
C ALA A 136 14.16 -17.31 2.40
N ASP A 137 13.08 -17.87 1.83
CA ASP A 137 11.96 -17.05 1.34
C ASP A 137 11.16 -16.46 2.51
N ALA A 138 10.99 -17.20 3.59
CA ALA A 138 10.36 -16.71 4.82
C ALA A 138 11.17 -15.57 5.46
N GLU A 139 12.49 -15.68 5.52
CA GLU A 139 13.38 -14.61 5.98
C GLU A 139 13.26 -13.35 5.11
N ALA A 140 13.29 -13.50 3.79
CA ALA A 140 13.11 -12.39 2.88
C ALA A 140 11.74 -11.71 3.00
N LEU A 141 10.67 -12.48 3.28
CA LEU A 141 9.35 -11.93 3.54
C LEU A 141 9.25 -11.21 4.89
N ILE A 142 9.95 -11.70 5.92
CA ILE A 142 10.05 -11.02 7.22
C ILE A 142 10.64 -9.62 7.02
N ASP A 143 11.70 -9.50 6.22
CA ASP A 143 12.32 -8.20 5.91
C ASP A 143 11.32 -7.26 5.20
N GLU A 144 10.53 -7.76 4.23
CA GLU A 144 9.51 -6.94 3.54
C GLU A 144 8.40 -6.47 4.50
N PHE A 145 7.88 -7.37 5.33
CA PHE A 145 6.86 -6.98 6.31
C PHE A 145 7.42 -6.06 7.40
N GLN A 146 8.71 -6.18 7.73
CA GLN A 146 9.37 -5.24 8.64
C GLN A 146 9.45 -3.84 8.05
N ILE A 147 9.72 -3.71 6.72
CA ILE A 147 9.69 -2.41 6.02
C ILE A 147 8.30 -1.76 6.13
N ILE A 148 7.24 -2.52 5.92
CA ILE A 148 5.86 -2.03 6.04
C ILE A 148 5.58 -1.56 7.48
N LYS A 149 5.96 -2.35 8.47
CA LYS A 149 5.81 -2.01 9.88
C LYS A 149 6.58 -0.75 10.26
N ASP A 150 7.84 -0.65 9.84
CA ASP A 150 8.71 0.50 10.13
C ASP A 150 8.19 1.75 9.44
N ALA A 151 7.63 1.64 8.23
CA ALA A 151 6.96 2.73 7.55
C ALA A 151 5.73 3.21 8.34
N ALA A 152 4.90 2.30 8.86
CA ALA A 152 3.75 2.65 9.68
C ALA A 152 4.17 3.43 10.95
N VAL A 153 5.17 2.94 11.67
CA VAL A 153 5.71 3.60 12.87
C VAL A 153 6.34 4.95 12.53
N THR A 154 7.09 5.02 11.43
CA THR A 154 7.72 6.27 10.98
C THR A 154 6.67 7.32 10.65
N TYR A 155 5.63 6.94 9.90
CA TYR A 155 4.58 7.88 9.54
C TYR A 155 3.76 8.31 10.77
N GLU A 156 3.41 7.39 11.66
CA GLU A 156 2.72 7.70 12.93
C GLU A 156 3.45 8.76 13.74
N THR A 157 4.79 8.65 13.82
CA THR A 157 5.60 9.49 14.73
C THR A 157 6.16 10.77 14.09
N SER A 158 6.21 10.86 12.75
CA SER A 158 6.91 11.94 12.05
C SER A 158 6.14 12.58 10.90
N HIS A 159 4.83 12.25 10.73
CA HIS A 159 4.01 12.84 9.67
C HIS A 159 4.07 14.38 9.67
N GLY A 160 4.25 14.97 8.49
CA GLY A 160 4.31 16.43 8.32
C GLY A 160 2.91 17.05 8.24
N ASN A 161 1.90 16.27 7.80
CA ASN A 161 0.52 16.69 7.70
C ASN A 161 -0.38 15.89 8.67
N ALA A 162 -0.64 16.46 9.84
CA ALA A 162 -1.48 15.82 10.85
C ALA A 162 -2.89 15.46 10.36
N ARG A 163 -3.45 16.25 9.42
CA ARG A 163 -4.80 15.96 8.88
C ARG A 163 -4.80 14.70 8.01
N THR A 164 -3.72 14.46 7.26
CA THR A 164 -3.59 13.23 6.49
C THR A 164 -3.54 12.04 7.45
N TYR A 165 -2.69 12.11 8.48
CA TYR A 165 -2.60 11.03 9.47
C TYR A 165 -3.95 10.80 10.17
N ASP A 166 -4.61 11.85 10.64
CA ASP A 166 -5.93 11.75 11.29
C ASP A 166 -6.97 11.01 10.43
N GLN A 167 -6.92 11.20 9.10
CA GLN A 167 -7.87 10.61 8.17
C GLN A 167 -7.54 9.15 7.82
N ILE A 168 -6.30 8.71 7.93
CA ILE A 168 -5.88 7.37 7.48
C ILE A 168 -5.25 6.49 8.57
N GLN A 169 -5.14 6.97 9.81
CA GLN A 169 -4.49 6.25 10.92
C GLN A 169 -5.03 4.84 11.14
N TYR A 170 -6.31 4.62 10.89
CA TYR A 170 -6.92 3.30 11.08
C TYR A 170 -6.38 2.26 10.09
N TRP A 171 -6.18 2.63 8.83
CA TRP A 171 -5.56 1.76 7.82
C TRP A 171 -4.07 1.53 8.11
N ILE A 172 -3.36 2.57 8.56
CA ILE A 172 -1.94 2.46 8.94
C ILE A 172 -1.77 1.48 10.12
N ASN A 173 -2.60 1.61 11.16
CA ASN A 173 -2.58 0.72 12.31
C ASN A 173 -2.95 -0.72 11.92
N SER A 174 -3.96 -0.88 11.07
CA SER A 174 -4.32 -2.20 10.53
C SER A 174 -3.18 -2.83 9.71
N ALA A 175 -2.50 -2.05 8.87
CA ALA A 175 -1.34 -2.52 8.10
C ALA A 175 -0.19 -2.95 9.02
N LYS A 176 0.10 -2.17 10.07
CA LYS A 176 1.11 -2.50 11.09
C LYS A 176 0.82 -3.83 11.78
N ASP A 177 -0.40 -4.01 12.28
CA ASP A 177 -0.77 -5.24 12.97
C ASP A 177 -0.85 -6.44 12.00
N THR A 178 -1.21 -6.20 10.75
CA THR A 178 -1.17 -7.23 9.70
C THR A 178 0.27 -7.66 9.42
N ALA A 179 1.21 -6.72 9.33
CA ALA A 179 2.63 -7.01 9.16
C ALA A 179 3.20 -7.79 10.38
N ASP A 180 2.84 -7.40 11.60
CA ASP A 180 3.21 -8.13 12.81
C ASP A 180 2.67 -9.57 12.81
N ALA A 181 1.44 -9.77 12.36
CA ALA A 181 0.86 -11.11 12.23
C ALA A 181 1.62 -11.96 11.20
N ALA A 182 1.94 -11.38 10.04
CA ALA A 182 2.70 -12.06 8.99
C ALA A 182 4.11 -12.44 9.45
N ILE A 183 4.84 -11.51 10.08
CA ILE A 183 6.17 -11.76 10.64
C ILE A 183 6.12 -12.91 11.65
N ALA A 184 5.14 -12.90 12.56
CA ALA A 184 4.99 -13.97 13.52
C ALA A 184 4.69 -15.32 12.86
N LEU A 185 3.81 -15.39 11.85
CA LEU A 185 3.54 -16.62 11.10
C LEU A 185 4.80 -17.16 10.42
N LEU A 186 5.60 -16.29 9.79
CA LEU A 186 6.84 -16.67 9.11
C LEU A 186 7.89 -17.20 10.09
N HIS A 187 8.04 -16.56 11.25
CA HIS A 187 8.86 -17.14 12.33
C HIS A 187 8.35 -18.48 12.83
N GLY A 188 7.01 -18.64 12.91
CA GLY A 188 6.41 -19.93 13.24
C GLY A 188 6.71 -21.00 12.20
N TYR A 189 6.71 -20.66 10.92
CA TYR A 189 7.10 -21.56 9.84
C TYR A 189 8.58 -21.98 9.97
N ILE A 190 9.49 -21.00 10.17
CA ILE A 190 10.92 -21.30 10.38
C ILE A 190 11.12 -22.24 11.58
N ALA A 191 10.49 -21.93 12.72
CA ALA A 191 10.56 -22.79 13.91
C ALA A 191 10.03 -24.20 13.65
N TYR A 192 8.99 -24.36 12.85
CA TYR A 192 8.46 -25.65 12.43
C TYR A 192 9.48 -26.45 11.60
N GLU A 193 10.07 -25.82 10.58
CA GLU A 193 11.09 -26.44 9.72
C GLU A 193 12.34 -26.86 10.52
N GLU A 194 12.71 -26.09 11.55
CA GLU A 194 13.81 -26.39 12.47
C GLU A 194 13.46 -27.42 13.57
N GLY A 195 12.21 -27.86 13.64
CA GLY A 195 11.73 -28.82 14.63
C GLY A 195 11.48 -28.25 16.03
N ASN A 196 11.45 -26.94 16.18
CA ASN A 196 11.22 -26.24 17.45
C ASN A 196 9.71 -26.04 17.71
N ASN A 197 9.00 -27.11 18.00
CA ASN A 197 7.55 -27.10 18.17
C ASN A 197 7.04 -26.21 19.32
N ALA A 198 7.87 -25.93 20.33
CA ALA A 198 7.48 -25.05 21.44
C ALA A 198 7.26 -23.58 20.94
N ASP A 199 8.17 -23.12 20.11
CA ASP A 199 8.11 -21.75 19.57
C ASP A 199 7.03 -21.60 18.50
N VAL A 200 6.71 -22.64 17.73
CA VAL A 200 5.61 -22.62 16.74
C VAL A 200 4.31 -22.13 17.37
N TRP A 201 3.92 -22.67 18.52
CA TRP A 201 2.68 -22.28 19.19
C TRP A 201 2.71 -20.84 19.73
N THR A 202 3.89 -20.41 20.20
CA THR A 202 4.08 -19.03 20.65
C THR A 202 3.90 -18.05 19.48
N TYR A 203 4.56 -18.32 18.36
CA TYR A 203 4.44 -17.49 17.16
C TYR A 203 3.02 -17.51 16.59
N TYR A 204 2.38 -18.66 16.53
CA TYR A 204 0.99 -18.77 16.09
C TYR A 204 0.03 -17.93 16.95
N SER A 205 0.19 -18.00 18.28
CA SER A 205 -0.64 -17.21 19.21
C SER A 205 -0.42 -15.71 19.04
N ASN A 206 0.83 -15.27 18.82
CA ASN A 206 1.16 -13.89 18.56
C ASN A 206 0.56 -13.42 17.21
N ALA A 207 0.70 -14.23 16.17
CA ALA A 207 0.12 -13.95 14.86
C ALA A 207 -1.39 -13.79 14.93
N GLN A 208 -2.08 -14.70 15.62
CA GLN A 208 -3.53 -14.63 15.82
C GLN A 208 -3.92 -13.36 16.56
N THR A 209 -3.20 -12.98 17.61
CA THR A 209 -3.47 -11.76 18.37
C THR A 209 -3.33 -10.52 17.49
N SER A 210 -2.23 -10.38 16.76
CA SER A 210 -2.00 -9.25 15.87
C SER A 210 -3.04 -9.21 14.74
N PHE A 211 -3.38 -10.36 14.16
CA PHE A 211 -4.40 -10.42 13.12
C PHE A 211 -5.80 -10.02 13.63
N GLU A 212 -6.19 -10.42 14.84
CA GLU A 212 -7.46 -9.97 15.43
C GLU A 212 -7.42 -8.47 15.74
N ASN A 213 -6.28 -7.94 16.21
CA ASN A 213 -6.11 -6.50 16.42
C ASN A 213 -6.28 -5.73 15.11
N SER A 214 -5.71 -6.20 13.99
CA SER A 214 -5.78 -5.52 12.70
C SER A 214 -7.22 -5.28 12.21
N LYS A 215 -8.20 -6.04 12.73
CA LYS A 215 -9.62 -5.92 12.38
C LYS A 215 -10.39 -4.94 13.27
N THR A 216 -9.76 -4.38 14.29
CA THR A 216 -10.45 -3.54 15.29
C THR A 216 -10.50 -2.06 14.90
N TYR A 217 -9.77 -1.67 13.87
CA TYR A 217 -9.68 -0.30 13.40
C TYR A 217 -10.81 0.03 12.42
N GLY A 218 -11.68 0.95 12.78
CA GLY A 218 -12.73 1.53 11.92
C GLY A 218 -14.13 1.07 12.21
#